data_d6a3212a5ffbb4a68720ff4de5682e95
#
_entry.id   d6a3212a5ffbb4a68720ff4de5682e95
#
_cell.length_a   1.000
_cell.length_b   1.000
_cell.length_c   1.000
_cell.angle_alpha   90.00
_cell.angle_beta   90.00
_cell.angle_gamma   90.00
#
_symmetry.space_group_name_H-M   'P 1'
#
loop_
_entity.id
_entity.type
_entity.pdbx_description
1 polymer ?
#
loop_
_entity_poly.entity_id
_entity_poly.type
_entity_poly.pdbx_seq_one_letter_code
_entity_poly.pdbx_strand_id
1 'polypeptide(L)'
;MKVLLVNGSPHEKGCTFTALSEIAAQLEKEGVDAEIFNIGVQPTMPCMACRACKKLGKCVIDDKVNEFVAKADNFDGFVFGSPVHYASASGVIVPFMDRVFYSAAPEVFRLKPAAAVASARRAGTTATLDQLNKYFQISEMPVVSGRYWNMVHGNTLDEVRQDAEGLQNMRILAKNMAYLLKCKQAAAKAGIMPPDRETPEHTNFIR
;
A
#
# COMPACT_ATOMS: atom_id res chain seq x y z
N MET A 1 -9.83 -5.27 13.54
CA MET A 1 -9.11 -5.31 12.24
C MET A 1 -8.38 -4.00 12.07
N LYS A 2 -7.18 -4.03 11.48
CA LYS A 2 -6.32 -2.83 11.35
C LYS A 2 -5.79 -2.68 9.93
N VAL A 3 -5.76 -1.47 9.41
CA VAL A 3 -5.19 -1.14 8.09
C VAL A 3 -4.03 -0.16 8.26
N LEU A 4 -2.89 -0.45 7.63
CA LEU A 4 -1.72 0.42 7.60
C LEU A 4 -1.71 1.21 6.29
N LEU A 5 -1.75 2.54 6.40
CA LEU A 5 -1.74 3.45 5.27
C LEU A 5 -0.34 4.08 5.15
N VAL A 6 0.31 3.90 4.03
CA VAL A 6 1.68 4.38 3.79
C VAL A 6 1.65 5.68 3.03
N ASN A 7 2.15 6.75 3.64
CA ASN A 7 2.34 8.03 2.97
C ASN A 7 3.73 8.08 2.32
N GLY A 8 3.76 7.87 1.00
CA GLY A 8 4.95 7.95 0.14
C GLY A 8 5.26 9.36 -0.36
N SER A 9 4.65 10.38 0.23
CA SER A 9 4.98 11.77 -0.05
C SER A 9 6.12 12.24 0.86
N PRO A 10 7.05 13.08 0.35
CA PRO A 10 7.99 13.78 1.20
C PRO A 10 7.30 14.80 2.12
N HIS A 11 6.09 15.21 1.80
CA HIS A 11 5.27 16.11 2.64
C HIS A 11 4.41 15.29 3.60
N GLU A 12 4.69 15.39 4.89
CA GLU A 12 3.97 14.66 5.93
C GLU A 12 2.46 14.95 5.92
N LYS A 13 2.08 16.20 5.66
CA LYS A 13 0.68 16.66 5.62
C LYS A 13 0.35 17.35 4.29
N GLY A 14 0.56 16.63 3.17
CA GLY A 14 0.28 17.11 1.82
C GLY A 14 -0.94 16.45 1.17
N CYS A 15 -1.03 16.54 -0.15
CA CYS A 15 -2.14 15.98 -0.95
C CYS A 15 -2.36 14.49 -0.72
N THR A 16 -1.27 13.69 -0.74
CA THR A 16 -1.35 12.25 -0.49
C THR A 16 -1.86 11.96 0.92
N PHE A 17 -1.34 12.65 1.93
CA PHE A 17 -1.80 12.52 3.31
C PHE A 17 -3.29 12.85 3.45
N THR A 18 -3.78 13.88 2.75
CA THR A 18 -5.20 14.26 2.76
C THR A 18 -6.08 13.12 2.24
N ALA A 19 -5.68 12.49 1.13
CA ALA A 19 -6.39 11.32 0.60
C ALA A 19 -6.38 10.13 1.57
N LEU A 20 -5.22 9.82 2.16
CA LEU A 20 -5.08 8.74 3.13
C LEU A 20 -5.87 9.01 4.43
N SER A 21 -5.94 10.27 4.86
CA SER A 21 -6.73 10.67 6.04
C SER A 21 -8.23 10.48 5.81
N GLU A 22 -8.72 10.74 4.60
CA GLU A 22 -10.13 10.49 4.24
C GLU A 22 -10.45 8.99 4.29
N ILE A 23 -9.51 8.14 3.79
CA ILE A 23 -9.63 6.68 3.89
C ILE A 23 -9.63 6.24 5.35
N ALA A 24 -8.68 6.73 6.16
CA ALA A 24 -8.56 6.38 7.58
C ALA A 24 -9.85 6.73 8.34
N ALA A 25 -10.35 7.95 8.18
CA ALA A 25 -11.59 8.40 8.81
C ALA A 25 -12.81 7.55 8.41
N GLN A 26 -12.86 7.07 7.16
CA GLN A 26 -13.95 6.20 6.72
C GLN A 26 -13.77 4.77 7.25
N LEU A 27 -12.54 4.23 7.31
CA LEU A 27 -12.27 2.91 7.92
C LEU A 27 -12.69 2.88 9.39
N GLU A 28 -12.41 3.93 10.15
CA GLU A 28 -12.85 4.06 11.55
C GLU A 28 -14.37 4.01 11.67
N LYS A 29 -15.11 4.69 10.78
CA LYS A 29 -16.57 4.61 10.71
C LYS A 29 -17.09 3.21 10.40
N GLU A 30 -16.30 2.40 9.71
CA GLU A 30 -16.60 0.99 9.40
C GLU A 30 -16.19 0.02 10.53
N GLY A 31 -15.60 0.52 11.61
CA GLY A 31 -15.11 -0.29 12.74
C GLY A 31 -13.75 -0.97 12.44
N VAL A 32 -12.95 -0.37 11.60
CA VAL A 32 -11.60 -0.84 11.26
C VAL A 32 -10.60 0.23 11.68
N ASP A 33 -9.67 -0.12 12.56
CA ASP A 33 -8.60 0.79 13.00
C ASP A 33 -7.68 1.14 11.82
N ALA A 34 -7.21 2.38 11.78
CA ALA A 34 -6.35 2.87 10.72
C ALA A 34 -5.12 3.60 11.29
N GLU A 35 -3.94 3.30 10.75
CA GLU A 35 -2.71 3.98 11.12
C GLU A 35 -2.01 4.51 9.85
N ILE A 36 -1.57 5.77 9.87
CA ILE A 36 -0.77 6.33 8.78
C ILE A 36 0.71 6.27 9.12
N PHE A 37 1.46 5.56 8.28
CA PHE A 37 2.92 5.46 8.34
C PHE A 37 3.55 6.42 7.34
N ASN A 38 4.29 7.41 7.82
CA ASN A 38 5.02 8.35 6.97
C ASN A 38 6.42 7.80 6.67
N ILE A 39 6.78 7.66 5.38
CA ILE A 39 8.14 7.31 4.98
C ILE A 39 9.09 8.46 5.32
N GLY A 40 8.63 9.71 5.14
CA GLY A 40 9.38 10.92 5.47
C GLY A 40 10.21 11.46 4.31
N VAL A 41 11.05 12.45 4.61
CA VAL A 41 11.86 13.20 3.62
C VAL A 41 13.28 12.62 3.43
N GLN A 42 13.69 11.72 4.29
CA GLN A 42 15.04 11.13 4.17
C GLN A 42 15.13 10.25 2.93
N PRO A 43 16.24 10.29 2.21
CA PRO A 43 16.43 9.45 1.04
C PRO A 43 16.28 7.96 1.39
N THR A 44 15.40 7.28 0.71
CA THR A 44 15.28 5.82 0.83
C THR A 44 16.25 5.17 -0.14
N MET A 45 17.22 4.44 0.40
CA MET A 45 18.16 3.69 -0.43
C MET A 45 17.45 2.60 -1.23
N PRO A 46 17.80 2.40 -2.52
CA PRO A 46 17.22 1.35 -3.34
C PRO A 46 17.67 -0.04 -2.86
N CYS A 47 16.98 -1.08 -3.30
CA CYS A 47 17.40 -2.46 -3.08
C CYS A 47 18.69 -2.75 -3.87
N MET A 48 19.75 -3.19 -3.14
CA MET A 48 21.05 -3.53 -3.74
C MET A 48 21.10 -4.99 -4.24
N ALA A 49 20.01 -5.73 -4.20
CA ALA A 49 19.91 -7.16 -4.55
C ALA A 49 20.95 -8.06 -3.83
N CYS A 50 21.42 -7.66 -2.66
CA CYS A 50 22.47 -8.37 -1.90
C CYS A 50 21.98 -9.72 -1.31
N ARG A 51 20.67 -9.98 -1.29
CA ARG A 51 20.02 -11.20 -0.78
C ARG A 51 20.26 -11.50 0.71
N ALA A 52 20.91 -10.62 1.46
CA ALA A 52 21.18 -10.83 2.89
C ALA A 52 19.90 -10.99 3.72
N CYS A 53 18.81 -10.32 3.32
CA CYS A 53 17.52 -10.44 3.98
C CYS A 53 16.97 -11.87 4.01
N LYS A 54 17.32 -12.74 3.07
CA LYS A 54 16.92 -14.16 3.08
C LYS A 54 17.50 -14.94 4.28
N LYS A 55 18.65 -14.50 4.80
CA LYS A 55 19.28 -15.08 6.01
C LYS A 55 18.93 -14.34 7.28
N LEU A 56 18.78 -13.00 7.18
CA LEU A 56 18.58 -12.12 8.34
C LEU A 56 17.12 -11.95 8.73
N GLY A 57 16.16 -12.27 7.84
CA GLY A 57 14.74 -11.96 8.03
C GLY A 57 14.39 -10.48 7.96
N LYS A 58 15.37 -9.60 7.66
CA LYS A 58 15.21 -8.15 7.52
C LYS A 58 16.23 -7.57 6.55
N CYS A 59 16.00 -6.34 6.07
CA CYS A 59 16.96 -5.64 5.24
C CYS A 59 18.23 -5.29 6.04
N VAL A 60 19.41 -5.35 5.39
CA VAL A 60 20.68 -4.94 6.01
C VAL A 60 20.77 -3.45 6.29
N ILE A 61 20.01 -2.64 5.52
CA ILE A 61 19.91 -1.20 5.71
C ILE A 61 18.85 -0.96 6.78
N ASP A 62 19.27 -0.46 7.93
CA ASP A 62 18.40 -0.23 9.06
C ASP A 62 17.78 1.17 8.98
N ASP A 63 16.56 1.23 8.48
CA ASP A 63 15.80 2.45 8.24
C ASP A 63 14.28 2.18 8.32
N LYS A 64 13.47 3.11 7.78
CA LYS A 64 12.00 3.01 7.73
C LYS A 64 11.45 1.71 7.12
N VAL A 65 12.23 1.03 6.28
CA VAL A 65 11.83 -0.27 5.71
C VAL A 65 11.74 -1.33 6.80
N ASN A 66 12.77 -1.45 7.64
CA ASN A 66 12.77 -2.42 8.74
C ASN A 66 11.71 -2.08 9.81
N GLU A 67 11.52 -0.79 10.10
CA GLU A 67 10.46 -0.32 11.00
C GLU A 67 9.07 -0.73 10.49
N PHE A 68 8.82 -0.54 9.20
CA PHE A 68 7.56 -0.92 8.57
C PHE A 68 7.35 -2.45 8.60
N VAL A 69 8.35 -3.22 8.15
CA VAL A 69 8.24 -4.69 8.08
C VAL A 69 8.00 -5.29 9.46
N ALA A 70 8.67 -4.78 10.51
CA ALA A 70 8.49 -5.26 11.87
C ALA A 70 7.07 -5.07 12.42
N LYS A 71 6.35 -4.05 11.95
CA LYS A 71 4.97 -3.80 12.39
C LYS A 71 3.91 -4.35 11.43
N ALA A 72 4.24 -4.61 10.17
CA ALA A 72 3.29 -4.95 9.11
C ALA A 72 2.49 -6.23 9.40
N ASP A 73 3.06 -7.18 10.14
CA ASP A 73 2.35 -8.41 10.49
C ASP A 73 1.13 -8.20 11.40
N ASN A 74 1.12 -7.09 12.15
CA ASN A 74 0.01 -6.72 13.03
C ASN A 74 -1.19 -6.08 12.28
N PHE A 75 -1.13 -5.97 10.96
CA PHE A 75 -2.16 -5.34 10.14
C PHE A 75 -2.82 -6.34 9.19
N ASP A 76 -4.12 -6.15 8.98
CA ASP A 76 -4.97 -7.01 8.16
C ASP A 76 -5.07 -6.53 6.71
N GLY A 77 -4.70 -5.29 6.41
CA GLY A 77 -4.74 -4.68 5.09
C GLY A 77 -3.83 -3.48 4.95
N PHE A 78 -3.58 -3.05 3.71
CA PHE A 78 -2.61 -1.99 3.40
C PHE A 78 -3.12 -1.01 2.35
N VAL A 79 -2.76 0.28 2.50
CA VAL A 79 -2.97 1.29 1.46
C VAL A 79 -1.65 2.03 1.23
N PHE A 80 -1.17 2.07 -0.02
CA PHE A 80 0.05 2.77 -0.37
C PHE A 80 -0.28 4.01 -1.19
N GLY A 81 -0.02 5.18 -0.62
CA GLY A 81 -0.27 6.47 -1.26
C GLY A 81 1.00 7.10 -1.81
N SER A 82 0.95 7.61 -3.04
CA SER A 82 2.06 8.31 -3.68
C SER A 82 1.62 9.58 -4.36
N PRO A 83 2.39 10.68 -4.27
CA PRO A 83 2.25 11.75 -5.25
C PRO A 83 2.78 11.29 -6.60
N VAL A 84 2.26 11.88 -7.67
CA VAL A 84 2.77 11.65 -9.03
C VAL A 84 3.94 12.57 -9.30
N HIS A 85 5.10 11.97 -9.61
CA HIS A 85 6.28 12.67 -10.08
C HIS A 85 6.66 12.12 -11.46
N TYR A 86 6.72 13.01 -12.50
CA TYR A 86 7.06 12.60 -13.88
C TYR A 86 6.20 11.42 -14.38
N ALA A 87 4.89 11.48 -14.16
CA ALA A 87 3.94 10.44 -14.53
C ALA A 87 4.22 9.05 -13.91
N SER A 88 4.87 8.99 -12.76
CA SER A 88 5.25 7.78 -12.03
C SER A 88 5.05 7.98 -10.53
N ALA A 89 5.16 6.93 -9.76
CA ALA A 89 5.22 7.02 -8.29
C ALA A 89 6.47 7.78 -7.84
N SER A 90 6.40 8.41 -6.66
CA SER A 90 7.51 9.19 -6.13
C SER A 90 8.79 8.36 -5.97
N GLY A 91 9.95 9.00 -6.14
CA GLY A 91 11.25 8.37 -5.91
C GLY A 91 11.53 7.99 -4.45
N VAL A 92 10.60 8.28 -3.53
CA VAL A 92 10.67 7.84 -2.13
C VAL A 92 9.98 6.49 -1.95
N ILE A 93 8.77 6.32 -2.53
CA ILE A 93 7.95 5.13 -2.29
C ILE A 93 8.44 3.90 -3.06
N VAL A 94 8.98 4.07 -4.27
CA VAL A 94 9.43 2.93 -5.09
C VAL A 94 10.58 2.18 -4.42
N PRO A 95 11.71 2.80 -4.03
CA PRO A 95 12.77 2.10 -3.31
C PRO A 95 12.30 1.53 -1.95
N PHE A 96 11.36 2.19 -1.29
CA PHE A 96 10.76 1.69 -0.07
C PHE A 96 10.01 0.38 -0.32
N MET A 97 9.12 0.35 -1.31
CA MET A 97 8.34 -0.84 -1.65
C MET A 97 9.21 -1.98 -2.17
N ASP A 98 10.22 -1.69 -3.03
CA ASP A 98 11.19 -2.69 -3.48
C ASP A 98 11.82 -3.46 -2.32
N ARG A 99 12.23 -2.74 -1.28
CA ARG A 99 12.87 -3.34 -0.12
C ARG A 99 11.88 -3.99 0.84
N VAL A 100 10.72 -3.39 1.06
CA VAL A 100 9.66 -3.94 1.90
C VAL A 100 9.23 -5.30 1.36
N PHE A 101 8.79 -5.37 0.12
CA PHE A 101 8.26 -6.60 -0.48
C PHE A 101 9.33 -7.66 -0.73
N TYR A 102 10.60 -7.26 -0.87
CA TYR A 102 11.69 -8.22 -1.05
C TYR A 102 12.23 -8.78 0.28
N SER A 103 12.19 -8.00 1.37
CA SER A 103 12.78 -8.40 2.65
C SER A 103 11.79 -9.03 3.63
N ALA A 104 10.50 -8.72 3.53
CA ALA A 104 9.48 -9.32 4.37
C ALA A 104 9.24 -10.80 4.01
N ALA A 105 8.79 -11.57 5.00
CA ALA A 105 8.28 -12.91 4.75
C ALA A 105 6.97 -12.81 3.92
N PRO A 106 6.74 -13.71 2.94
CA PRO A 106 5.57 -13.66 2.09
C PRO A 106 4.24 -13.63 2.85
N GLU A 107 4.17 -14.30 3.98
CA GLU A 107 3.00 -14.43 4.84
C GLU A 107 2.53 -13.09 5.41
N VAL A 108 3.44 -12.12 5.53
CA VAL A 108 3.13 -10.76 6.01
C VAL A 108 2.11 -10.08 5.11
N PHE A 109 2.13 -10.36 3.81
CA PHE A 109 1.28 -9.69 2.81
C PHE A 109 0.25 -10.59 2.16
N ARG A 110 0.55 -11.88 2.00
CA ARG A 110 -0.29 -12.83 1.27
C ARG A 110 -1.74 -12.79 1.74
N LEU A 111 -2.67 -12.68 0.78
CA LEU A 111 -4.12 -12.63 0.99
C LEU A 111 -4.62 -11.49 1.90
N LYS A 112 -3.76 -10.53 2.26
CA LYS A 112 -4.21 -9.28 2.89
C LYS A 112 -4.61 -8.28 1.81
N PRO A 113 -5.80 -7.67 1.85
CA PRO A 113 -6.23 -6.72 0.83
C PRO A 113 -5.32 -5.48 0.83
N ALA A 114 -5.02 -4.99 -0.38
CA ALA A 114 -4.19 -3.81 -0.56
C ALA A 114 -4.77 -2.86 -1.60
N ALA A 115 -4.44 -1.58 -1.50
CA ALA A 115 -4.78 -0.58 -2.49
C ALA A 115 -3.65 0.41 -2.72
N ALA A 116 -3.51 0.87 -3.96
CA ALA A 116 -2.72 2.04 -4.30
C ALA A 116 -3.60 3.29 -4.38
N VAL A 117 -3.03 4.45 -4.00
CA VAL A 117 -3.67 5.76 -4.13
C VAL A 117 -2.67 6.73 -4.75
N ALA A 118 -3.10 7.48 -5.76
CA ALA A 118 -2.28 8.49 -6.41
C ALA A 118 -2.83 9.90 -6.16
N SER A 119 -1.96 10.84 -5.84
CA SER A 119 -2.31 12.27 -5.79
C SER A 119 -1.54 13.04 -6.86
N ALA A 120 -2.23 13.86 -7.64
CA ALA A 120 -1.61 14.64 -8.70
C ALA A 120 -2.30 16.00 -8.89
N ARG A 121 -1.53 16.97 -9.35
CA ARG A 121 -2.14 18.21 -9.83
C ARG A 121 -2.95 17.99 -11.10
N ARG A 122 -2.51 17.11 -12.01
CA ARG A 122 -3.12 16.93 -13.33
C ARG A 122 -3.07 15.48 -13.85
N ALA A 123 -1.97 15.03 -14.41
CA ALA A 123 -1.87 13.75 -15.15
C ALA A 123 -0.87 12.78 -14.50
N GLY A 124 -0.88 11.51 -14.95
CA GLY A 124 0.08 10.48 -14.52
C GLY A 124 -0.43 9.56 -13.40
N THR A 125 -1.64 9.76 -12.92
CA THR A 125 -2.22 8.97 -11.82
C THR A 125 -2.38 7.51 -12.19
N THR A 126 -2.88 7.18 -13.40
CA THR A 126 -3.08 5.79 -13.84
C THR A 126 -1.76 5.04 -13.95
N ALA A 127 -0.72 5.64 -14.55
CA ALA A 127 0.61 5.03 -14.64
C ALA A 127 1.23 4.80 -13.24
N THR A 128 0.99 5.71 -12.29
CA THR A 128 1.41 5.53 -10.90
C THR A 128 0.68 4.37 -10.23
N LEU A 129 -0.63 4.25 -10.43
CA LEU A 129 -1.43 3.14 -9.90
C LEU A 129 -0.99 1.80 -10.48
N ASP A 130 -0.74 1.73 -11.80
CA ASP A 130 -0.25 0.52 -12.47
C ASP A 130 1.10 0.07 -11.90
N GLN A 131 1.99 1.02 -11.62
CA GLN A 131 3.29 0.73 -11.02
C GLN A 131 3.15 0.14 -9.61
N LEU A 132 2.33 0.75 -8.76
CA LEU A 132 2.18 0.33 -7.37
C LEU A 132 1.40 -0.99 -7.24
N ASN A 133 0.36 -1.19 -8.05
CA ASN A 133 -0.46 -2.41 -7.99
C ASN A 133 0.32 -3.68 -8.34
N LYS A 134 1.43 -3.60 -9.09
CA LYS A 134 2.28 -4.76 -9.43
C LYS A 134 2.89 -5.41 -8.19
N TYR A 135 3.23 -4.63 -7.16
CA TYR A 135 3.73 -5.19 -5.89
C TYR A 135 2.68 -6.05 -5.18
N PHE A 136 1.41 -5.62 -5.24
CA PHE A 136 0.32 -6.37 -4.61
C PHE A 136 0.02 -7.66 -5.37
N GLN A 137 -0.02 -7.59 -6.69
CA GLN A 137 -0.29 -8.74 -7.56
C GLN A 137 0.75 -9.84 -7.37
N ILE A 138 2.05 -9.53 -7.41
CA ILE A 138 3.11 -10.53 -7.22
C ILE A 138 3.15 -11.08 -5.79
N SER A 139 2.56 -10.37 -4.82
CA SER A 139 2.51 -10.76 -3.41
C SER A 139 1.21 -11.48 -3.02
N GLU A 140 0.41 -11.92 -3.99
CA GLU A 140 -0.87 -12.61 -3.79
C GLU A 140 -1.87 -11.79 -2.95
N MET A 141 -1.84 -10.46 -3.07
CA MET A 141 -2.73 -9.57 -2.34
C MET A 141 -3.96 -9.21 -3.19
N PRO A 142 -5.20 -9.34 -2.69
CA PRO A 142 -6.38 -8.80 -3.36
C PRO A 142 -6.28 -7.29 -3.52
N VAL A 143 -6.32 -6.80 -4.76
CA VAL A 143 -6.28 -5.36 -5.04
C VAL A 143 -7.67 -4.76 -4.87
N VAL A 144 -7.80 -3.80 -3.95
CA VAL A 144 -9.07 -3.13 -3.65
C VAL A 144 -9.22 -1.89 -4.51
N SER A 145 -10.38 -1.75 -5.14
CA SER A 145 -10.75 -0.58 -5.93
C SER A 145 -11.85 0.24 -5.26
N GLY A 146 -11.90 1.52 -5.58
CA GLY A 146 -13.04 2.38 -5.36
C GLY A 146 -14.09 2.25 -6.47
N ARG A 147 -14.83 3.32 -6.70
CA ARG A 147 -15.75 3.45 -7.83
C ARG A 147 -15.03 3.79 -9.14
N TYR A 148 -13.88 4.46 -9.03
CA TYR A 148 -13.04 4.91 -10.12
C TYR A 148 -11.58 4.56 -9.78
N TRP A 149 -10.60 4.93 -10.62
CA TRP A 149 -9.20 4.79 -10.23
C TRP A 149 -8.92 5.55 -8.93
N ASN A 150 -8.15 4.97 -8.04
CA ASN A 150 -7.92 5.49 -6.69
C ASN A 150 -7.02 6.74 -6.72
N MET A 151 -7.55 7.87 -7.09
CA MET A 151 -6.80 9.12 -7.23
C MET A 151 -7.52 10.31 -6.63
N VAL A 152 -6.75 11.35 -6.29
CA VAL A 152 -7.22 12.68 -5.96
C VAL A 152 -6.44 13.72 -6.74
N HIS A 153 -7.06 14.87 -7.00
CA HIS A 153 -6.44 15.98 -7.72
C HIS A 153 -6.34 17.24 -6.85
N GLY A 154 -5.20 17.92 -6.95
CA GLY A 154 -4.90 19.17 -6.27
C GLY A 154 -3.39 19.39 -6.22
N ASN A 155 -2.99 20.67 -6.18
CA ASN A 155 -1.60 21.09 -5.98
C ASN A 155 -1.29 21.35 -4.50
N THR A 156 -2.34 21.63 -3.72
CA THR A 156 -2.30 21.86 -2.29
C THR A 156 -3.30 20.92 -1.59
N LEU A 157 -3.13 20.77 -0.27
CA LEU A 157 -4.08 20.00 0.55
C LEU A 157 -5.51 20.59 0.49
N ASP A 158 -5.63 21.91 0.38
CA ASP A 158 -6.93 22.60 0.34
C ASP A 158 -7.62 22.40 -1.01
N GLU A 159 -6.86 22.31 -2.10
CA GLU A 159 -7.40 21.93 -3.41
C GLU A 159 -7.87 20.47 -3.41
N VAL A 160 -7.12 19.55 -2.80
CA VAL A 160 -7.57 18.15 -2.66
C VAL A 160 -8.86 18.05 -1.84
N ARG A 161 -9.04 18.89 -0.82
CA ARG A 161 -10.30 18.96 -0.06
C ARG A 161 -11.49 19.42 -0.90
N GLN A 162 -11.25 20.12 -2.01
CA GLN A 162 -12.28 20.54 -2.97
C GLN A 162 -12.53 19.48 -4.06
N ASP A 163 -11.68 18.47 -4.19
CA ASP A 163 -11.88 17.32 -5.11
C ASP A 163 -12.96 16.37 -4.54
N ALA A 164 -14.22 16.79 -4.67
CA ALA A 164 -15.35 16.06 -4.11
C ALA A 164 -15.47 14.63 -4.65
N GLU A 165 -15.17 14.43 -5.94
CA GLU A 165 -15.20 13.10 -6.58
C GLU A 165 -14.05 12.23 -6.08
N GLY A 166 -12.82 12.74 -6.03
CA GLY A 166 -11.66 12.02 -5.51
C GLY A 166 -11.85 11.61 -4.06
N LEU A 167 -12.32 12.51 -3.20
CA LEU A 167 -12.58 12.20 -1.79
C LEU A 167 -13.75 11.21 -1.62
N GLN A 168 -14.80 11.31 -2.45
CA GLN A 168 -15.85 10.29 -2.46
C GLN A 168 -15.28 8.92 -2.83
N ASN A 169 -14.38 8.86 -3.82
CA ASN A 169 -13.75 7.62 -4.23
C ASN A 169 -12.87 7.03 -3.10
N MET A 170 -12.17 7.86 -2.33
CA MET A 170 -11.40 7.43 -1.14
C MET A 170 -12.32 6.80 -0.08
N ARG A 171 -13.49 7.37 0.17
CA ARG A 171 -14.49 6.79 1.08
C ARG A 171 -15.03 5.46 0.57
N ILE A 172 -15.31 5.34 -0.73
CA ILE A 172 -15.78 4.09 -1.32
C ILE A 172 -14.70 3.01 -1.25
N LEU A 173 -13.45 3.36 -1.54
CA LEU A 173 -12.30 2.45 -1.38
C LEU A 173 -12.22 1.91 0.05
N ALA A 174 -12.33 2.79 1.05
CA ALA A 174 -12.30 2.41 2.46
C ALA A 174 -13.45 1.44 2.83
N LYS A 175 -14.67 1.69 2.34
CA LYS A 175 -15.82 0.80 2.54
C LYS A 175 -15.59 -0.56 1.91
N ASN A 176 -15.06 -0.61 0.68
CA ASN A 176 -14.75 -1.86 -0.02
C ASN A 176 -13.65 -2.64 0.70
N MET A 177 -12.61 -1.95 1.20
CA MET A 177 -11.55 -2.54 2.03
C MET A 177 -12.16 -3.15 3.31
N ALA A 178 -12.96 -2.40 4.04
CA ALA A 178 -13.61 -2.85 5.26
C ALA A 178 -14.53 -4.06 5.01
N TYR A 179 -15.28 -4.04 3.90
CA TYR A 179 -16.13 -5.16 3.49
C TYR A 179 -15.30 -6.45 3.28
N LEU A 180 -14.21 -6.38 2.52
CA LEU A 180 -13.34 -7.55 2.29
C LEU A 180 -12.72 -8.08 3.59
N LEU A 181 -12.29 -7.20 4.48
CA LEU A 181 -11.76 -7.58 5.79
C LEU A 181 -12.81 -8.29 6.64
N LYS A 182 -14.06 -7.78 6.65
CA LYS A 182 -15.19 -8.41 7.35
C LYS A 182 -15.55 -9.78 6.75
N CYS A 183 -15.53 -9.91 5.41
CA CYS A 183 -15.74 -11.19 4.73
C CYS A 183 -14.66 -12.21 5.12
N LYS A 184 -13.39 -11.81 5.11
CA LYS A 184 -12.27 -12.66 5.51
C LYS A 184 -12.40 -13.13 6.97
N GLN A 185 -12.77 -12.22 7.87
CA GLN A 185 -13.02 -12.55 9.28
C GLN A 185 -14.19 -13.53 9.44
N ALA A 186 -15.30 -13.31 8.70
CA ALA A 186 -16.45 -14.20 8.72
C ALA A 186 -16.10 -15.59 8.17
N ALA A 187 -15.32 -15.66 7.07
CA ALA A 187 -14.84 -16.91 6.50
C ALA A 187 -14.01 -17.69 7.53
N ALA A 188 -13.06 -17.05 8.20
CA ALA A 188 -12.25 -17.69 9.24
C ALA A 188 -13.11 -18.23 10.41
N LYS A 189 -14.11 -17.47 10.85
CA LYS A 189 -15.06 -17.93 11.88
C LYS A 189 -15.92 -19.12 11.43
N ALA A 190 -16.18 -19.23 10.14
CA ALA A 190 -16.90 -20.35 9.52
C ALA A 190 -15.99 -21.55 9.21
N GLY A 191 -14.70 -21.50 9.58
CA GLY A 191 -13.75 -22.58 9.31
C GLY A 191 -13.22 -22.62 7.87
N ILE A 192 -13.48 -21.61 7.06
CA ILE A 192 -12.94 -21.49 5.71
C ILE A 192 -11.49 -20.99 5.81
N MET A 193 -10.56 -21.88 5.51
CA MET A 193 -9.12 -21.59 5.58
C MET A 193 -8.60 -21.00 4.25
N PRO A 194 -7.55 -20.17 4.31
CA PRO A 194 -6.83 -19.77 3.11
C PRO A 194 -6.36 -20.99 2.31
N PRO A 195 -6.26 -20.89 0.96
CA PRO A 195 -5.70 -21.97 0.15
C PRO A 195 -4.25 -22.23 0.53
N ASP A 196 -3.84 -23.49 0.44
CA ASP A 196 -2.45 -23.89 0.60
C ASP A 196 -1.55 -23.18 -0.42
N ARG A 197 -0.31 -22.92 -0.02
CA ARG A 197 0.66 -22.33 -0.91
C ARG A 197 1.42 -23.43 -1.64
N GLU A 198 1.32 -23.43 -2.96
CA GLU A 198 2.13 -24.32 -3.78
C GLU A 198 3.62 -23.97 -3.70
N THR A 199 4.48 -24.98 -3.84
CA THR A 199 5.92 -24.73 -4.00
C THR A 199 6.15 -24.01 -5.32
N PRO A 200 6.81 -22.82 -5.32
CA PRO A 200 7.03 -22.07 -6.55
C PRO A 200 7.89 -22.83 -7.55
N GLU A 201 7.41 -22.96 -8.77
CA GLU A 201 8.23 -23.40 -9.90
C GLU A 201 8.97 -22.21 -10.51
N HIS A 202 10.21 -22.42 -10.89
CA HIS A 202 11.04 -21.40 -11.51
C HIS A 202 11.45 -21.82 -12.92
N THR A 203 10.99 -21.08 -13.92
CA THR A 203 11.42 -21.27 -15.30
C THR A 203 12.62 -20.37 -15.61
N ASN A 204 13.71 -20.98 -16.03
CA ASN A 204 14.86 -20.26 -16.56
C ASN A 204 14.83 -20.30 -18.09
N PHE A 205 14.66 -19.15 -18.72
CA PHE A 205 14.63 -19.00 -20.18
C PHE A 205 16.02 -18.97 -20.84
N ILE A 206 17.10 -18.93 -20.06
CA ILE A 206 18.48 -19.01 -20.51
C ILE A 206 18.93 -20.46 -20.33
N ARG A 207 19.14 -21.15 -21.41
CA ARG A 207 19.63 -22.54 -21.45
C ARG A 207 21.09 -22.57 -21.88
#